data_70f2147c5402e1e11b69fb8e26671aa3
#
_entry.id   70f2147c5402e1e11b69fb8e26671aa3
#
_cell.length_a   1.000
_cell.length_b   1.000
_cell.length_c   1.000
_cell.angle_alpha   90.00
_cell.angle_beta   90.00
_cell.angle_gamma   90.00
#
_symmetry.space_group_name_H-M   'P 1'
#
loop_
_entity.id
_entity.type
_entity.pdbx_description
1 polymer ?
#
loop_
_entity_poly.entity_id
_entity_poly.type
_entity_poly.pdbx_seq_one_letter_code
_entity_poly.pdbx_strand_id
1 'polypeptide(L)'
;MSNGMKLPVVEEFFSLQGEGYHVGKAAYFIRLGGCDIGCSWCDSRYSWKQGNHPFMDVSDIVKKISDFNTDSVVVTGGEPLKWNLDYLCDELKKNNKKTFLETSGAYEMSGTWDWICLSPKKNMPPIKNAYELANELKVIVQDSSDFEWAEQNRRLVKPDCMLFLQPEWSKVNIIIPEIVEYIKCNPVWRISLQAHKYMRIP
;
A
#
# COMPACT_ATOMS: atom_id res chain seq x y z
N MET A 1 -13.28 -18.61 9.87
CA MET A 1 -12.73 -17.43 9.15
C MET A 1 -13.83 -16.40 9.16
N SER A 2 -13.54 -15.14 9.50
CA SER A 2 -14.54 -14.07 9.41
C SER A 2 -14.91 -13.89 7.93
N ASN A 3 -16.19 -13.75 7.64
CA ASN A 3 -16.72 -13.53 6.28
C ASN A 3 -16.44 -12.10 5.75
N GLY A 4 -15.47 -11.40 6.28
CA GLY A 4 -15.09 -10.03 5.88
C GLY A 4 -16.05 -8.92 6.35
N MET A 5 -17.09 -9.25 7.10
CA MET A 5 -18.06 -8.26 7.60
C MET A 5 -17.51 -7.37 8.73
N LYS A 6 -16.46 -7.83 9.42
CA LYS A 6 -15.74 -7.07 10.44
C LYS A 6 -14.25 -7.12 10.18
N LEU A 7 -13.59 -5.99 10.31
CA LEU A 7 -12.16 -5.82 10.08
C LEU A 7 -11.48 -5.16 11.29
N PRO A 8 -10.25 -5.56 11.64
CA PRO A 8 -9.50 -4.91 12.72
C PRO A 8 -8.95 -3.58 12.23
N VAL A 9 -9.58 -2.49 12.61
CA VAL A 9 -9.18 -1.14 12.18
C VAL A 9 -8.23 -0.54 13.19
N VAL A 10 -7.04 -0.16 12.73
CA VAL A 10 -6.04 0.57 13.52
C VAL A 10 -6.40 2.04 13.58
N GLU A 11 -6.64 2.61 12.42
CA GLU A 11 -7.00 4.02 12.24
C GLU A 11 -7.74 4.23 10.92
N GLU A 12 -8.50 5.30 10.89
CA GLU A 12 -9.17 5.80 9.70
C GLU A 12 -8.98 7.32 9.65
N PHE A 13 -8.67 7.86 8.48
CA PHE A 13 -8.49 9.31 8.34
C PHE A 13 -8.68 9.77 6.88
N PHE A 14 -9.09 11.02 6.72
CA PHE A 14 -9.15 11.68 5.42
C PHE A 14 -7.92 12.56 5.24
N SER A 15 -7.17 12.33 4.16
CA SER A 15 -5.92 13.02 3.90
C SER A 15 -5.58 13.03 2.40
N LEU A 16 -4.32 13.30 2.06
CA LEU A 16 -3.80 13.17 0.70
C LEU A 16 -2.96 11.89 0.59
N GLN A 17 -3.08 11.17 -0.54
CA GLN A 17 -2.12 10.13 -0.85
C GLN A 17 -0.71 10.72 -0.94
N GLY A 18 0.18 10.20 -0.11
CA GLY A 18 1.54 10.73 0.04
C GLY A 18 2.59 10.01 -0.79
N GLU A 19 2.23 8.94 -1.51
CA GLU A 19 3.17 8.04 -2.17
C GLU A 19 2.69 7.62 -3.55
N GLY A 20 3.64 7.19 -4.40
CA GLY A 20 3.37 6.51 -5.66
C GLY A 20 2.64 7.35 -6.71
N TYR A 21 1.88 6.66 -7.55
CA TYR A 21 1.24 7.28 -8.71
C TYR A 21 0.18 8.33 -8.34
N HIS A 22 -0.55 8.10 -7.27
CA HIS A 22 -1.66 8.96 -6.85
C HIS A 22 -1.27 10.04 -5.84
N VAL A 23 0.02 10.36 -5.69
CA VAL A 23 0.50 11.39 -4.77
C VAL A 23 -0.26 12.72 -4.98
N GLY A 24 -0.70 13.32 -3.86
CA GLY A 24 -1.48 14.56 -3.85
C GLY A 24 -3.00 14.40 -4.01
N LYS A 25 -3.49 13.18 -4.30
CA LYS A 25 -4.92 12.92 -4.43
C LYS A 25 -5.57 12.82 -3.05
N ALA A 26 -6.69 13.52 -2.85
CA ALA A 26 -7.51 13.39 -1.64
C ALA A 26 -8.11 11.98 -1.56
N ALA A 27 -7.93 11.31 -0.43
CA ALA A 27 -8.42 9.95 -0.21
C ALA A 27 -8.77 9.70 1.25
N TYR A 28 -9.71 8.80 1.47
CA TYR A 28 -9.97 8.25 2.80
C TYR A 28 -9.14 7.00 3.01
N PHE A 29 -8.40 6.95 4.10
CA PHE A 29 -7.51 5.84 4.43
C PHE A 29 -8.13 4.94 5.49
N ILE A 30 -8.03 3.63 5.27
CA ILE A 30 -8.38 2.58 6.22
C ILE A 30 -7.13 1.77 6.48
N ARG A 31 -6.57 1.87 7.69
CA ARG A 31 -5.42 1.05 8.09
C ARG A 31 -5.88 -0.14 8.91
N LEU A 32 -5.61 -1.34 8.40
CA LEU A 32 -5.96 -2.60 9.07
C LEU A 32 -4.82 -3.10 9.95
N GLY A 33 -5.17 -3.75 11.05
CA GLY A 33 -4.24 -4.41 11.95
C GLY A 33 -3.91 -5.84 11.51
N GLY A 34 -2.71 -6.28 11.88
CA GLY A 34 -2.20 -7.62 11.59
C GLY A 34 -1.17 -7.62 10.46
N CYS A 35 0.08 -7.99 10.79
CA CYS A 35 1.17 -8.20 9.85
C CYS A 35 2.19 -9.15 10.45
N ASP A 36 2.68 -10.08 9.66
CA ASP A 36 3.69 -11.08 10.04
C ASP A 36 4.92 -11.06 9.12
N ILE A 37 5.00 -10.08 8.22
CA ILE A 37 6.10 -9.94 7.27
C ILE A 37 7.41 -9.56 7.96
N GLY A 38 7.35 -8.79 9.05
CA GLY A 38 8.49 -8.52 9.93
C GLY A 38 9.57 -7.61 9.32
N CYS A 39 9.21 -6.60 8.54
CA CYS A 39 10.17 -5.64 7.97
C CYS A 39 10.92 -4.88 9.06
N SER A 40 12.26 -4.95 9.10
CA SER A 40 13.07 -4.26 10.12
C SER A 40 12.91 -2.74 10.11
N TRP A 41 12.59 -2.17 8.97
CA TRP A 41 12.42 -0.73 8.71
C TRP A 41 10.96 -0.25 8.66
N CYS A 42 10.00 -1.10 9.07
CA CYS A 42 8.58 -0.73 9.03
C CYS A 42 8.30 0.51 9.88
N ASP A 43 7.63 1.50 9.31
CA ASP A 43 7.24 2.74 9.98
C ASP A 43 5.85 2.66 10.66
N SER A 44 5.10 1.57 10.41
CA SER A 44 3.78 1.30 11.00
C SER A 44 3.74 0.06 11.89
N ARG A 45 4.79 -0.21 12.67
CA ARG A 45 4.89 -1.40 13.54
C ARG A 45 3.75 -1.54 14.55
N TYR A 46 3.11 -0.42 14.92
CA TYR A 46 1.95 -0.42 15.79
C TYR A 46 0.75 -1.18 15.19
N SER A 47 0.71 -1.34 13.87
CA SER A 47 -0.32 -2.12 13.17
C SER A 47 -0.06 -3.64 13.14
N TRP A 48 1.11 -4.13 13.57
CA TRP A 48 1.47 -5.54 13.43
C TRP A 48 0.62 -6.48 14.29
N LYS A 49 0.30 -6.07 15.53
CA LYS A 49 -0.47 -6.90 16.48
C LYS A 49 -1.96 -6.68 16.32
N GLN A 50 -2.64 -7.58 15.65
CA GLN A 50 -4.09 -7.55 15.47
C GLN A 50 -4.88 -7.38 16.78
N GLY A 51 -4.49 -8.09 17.83
CA GLY A 51 -5.22 -8.11 19.12
C GLY A 51 -5.31 -6.79 19.85
N ASN A 52 -4.58 -5.77 19.41
CA ASN A 52 -4.61 -4.43 19.97
C ASN A 52 -5.65 -3.51 19.31
N HIS A 53 -6.35 -3.97 18.25
CA HIS A 53 -7.23 -3.14 17.45
C HIS A 53 -8.66 -3.67 17.45
N PRO A 54 -9.68 -2.80 17.59
CA PRO A 54 -11.06 -3.22 17.60
C PRO A 54 -11.49 -3.74 16.22
N PHE A 55 -12.34 -4.77 16.22
CA PHE A 55 -13.05 -5.18 15.02
C PHE A 55 -14.24 -4.25 14.79
N MET A 56 -14.25 -3.55 13.67
CA MET A 56 -15.32 -2.66 13.26
C MET A 56 -16.18 -3.30 12.17
N ASP A 57 -17.48 -3.06 12.20
CA ASP A 57 -18.38 -3.46 11.14
C ASP A 57 -18.07 -2.66 9.85
N VAL A 58 -17.97 -3.34 8.72
CA VAL A 58 -17.70 -2.70 7.42
C VAL A 58 -18.77 -1.66 7.07
N SER A 59 -20.04 -1.90 7.43
CA SER A 59 -21.12 -0.93 7.26
C SER A 59 -20.88 0.39 7.98
N ASP A 60 -20.29 0.34 9.18
CA ASP A 60 -19.97 1.55 9.95
C ASP A 60 -18.78 2.30 9.35
N ILE A 61 -17.79 1.56 8.84
CA ILE A 61 -16.63 2.14 8.12
C ILE A 61 -17.15 2.89 6.89
N VAL A 62 -17.94 2.23 6.05
CA VAL A 62 -18.47 2.81 4.80
C VAL A 62 -19.36 4.03 5.06
N LYS A 63 -20.16 3.97 6.12
CA LYS A 63 -21.01 5.12 6.53
C LYS A 63 -20.17 6.35 6.88
N LYS A 64 -19.09 6.20 7.63
CA LYS A 64 -18.18 7.33 7.95
C LYS A 64 -17.55 7.96 6.72
N ILE A 65 -17.19 7.14 5.72
CA ILE A 65 -16.58 7.64 4.47
C ILE A 65 -17.52 8.58 3.72
N SER A 66 -18.83 8.39 3.86
CA SER A 66 -19.84 9.22 3.19
C SER A 66 -19.83 10.67 3.66
N ASP A 67 -19.28 10.96 4.85
CA ASP A 67 -19.17 12.31 5.39
C ASP A 67 -18.04 13.13 4.72
N PHE A 68 -17.19 12.47 3.92
CA PHE A 68 -16.03 13.10 3.29
C PHE A 68 -16.20 13.23 1.77
N ASN A 69 -15.81 14.40 1.25
CA ASN A 69 -15.86 14.67 -0.18
C ASN A 69 -14.69 14.04 -0.94
N THR A 70 -14.72 12.71 -1.07
CA THR A 70 -13.76 11.94 -1.87
C THR A 70 -14.43 10.76 -2.54
N ASP A 71 -13.96 10.43 -3.75
CA ASP A 71 -14.31 9.20 -4.46
C ASP A 71 -13.33 8.04 -4.17
N SER A 72 -12.25 8.31 -3.43
CA SER A 72 -11.10 7.42 -3.33
C SER A 72 -10.91 6.91 -1.91
N VAL A 73 -10.80 5.58 -1.76
CA VAL A 73 -10.55 4.90 -0.50
C VAL A 73 -9.29 4.04 -0.65
N VAL A 74 -8.29 4.30 0.19
CA VAL A 74 -7.04 3.55 0.25
C VAL A 74 -7.10 2.57 1.42
N VAL A 75 -7.02 1.29 1.12
CA VAL A 75 -6.90 0.24 2.14
C VAL A 75 -5.43 -0.14 2.28
N THR A 76 -4.92 0.04 3.46
CA THR A 76 -3.52 -0.18 3.84
C THR A 76 -3.46 -0.85 5.22
N GLY A 77 -2.31 -0.88 5.85
CA GLY A 77 -2.26 -1.33 7.24
C GLY A 77 -0.96 -1.96 7.64
N GLY A 78 -1.06 -3.05 8.39
CA GLY A 78 -0.03 -4.07 8.46
C GLY A 78 0.06 -4.77 7.10
N GLU A 79 -0.66 -5.90 6.93
CA GLU A 79 -0.88 -6.49 5.60
C GLU A 79 -2.39 -6.70 5.40
N PRO A 80 -3.03 -5.89 4.53
CA PRO A 80 -4.49 -5.95 4.35
C PRO A 80 -5.00 -7.31 3.86
N LEU A 81 -4.26 -7.98 2.98
CA LEU A 81 -4.66 -9.26 2.40
C LEU A 81 -4.61 -10.45 3.38
N LYS A 82 -4.22 -10.23 4.64
CA LYS A 82 -4.48 -11.22 5.71
C LYS A 82 -5.98 -11.38 6.00
N TRP A 83 -6.78 -10.46 5.53
CA TRP A 83 -8.23 -10.42 5.71
C TRP A 83 -8.96 -10.64 4.39
N ASN A 84 -10.16 -11.21 4.45
CA ASN A 84 -11.05 -11.19 3.30
C ASN A 84 -11.66 -9.79 3.16
N LEU A 85 -11.41 -9.15 2.01
CA LEU A 85 -11.80 -7.77 1.71
C LEU A 85 -12.95 -7.69 0.67
N ASP A 86 -13.50 -8.83 0.26
CA ASP A 86 -14.57 -8.87 -0.75
C ASP A 86 -15.75 -7.99 -0.33
N TYR A 87 -16.26 -8.20 0.90
CA TYR A 87 -17.40 -7.46 1.40
C TYR A 87 -17.13 -5.95 1.53
N LEU A 88 -15.92 -5.55 1.97
CA LEU A 88 -15.53 -4.13 2.02
C LEU A 88 -15.55 -3.50 0.62
N CYS A 89 -14.93 -4.16 -0.36
CA CYS A 89 -14.89 -3.65 -1.73
C CYS A 89 -16.29 -3.56 -2.34
N ASP A 90 -17.15 -4.54 -2.11
CA ASP A 90 -18.54 -4.53 -2.60
C ASP A 90 -19.34 -3.35 -2.01
N GLU A 91 -19.22 -3.11 -0.71
CA GLU A 91 -19.92 -2.00 -0.05
C GLU A 91 -19.35 -0.63 -0.49
N LEU A 92 -18.05 -0.50 -0.67
CA LEU A 92 -17.44 0.72 -1.20
C LEU A 92 -17.91 1.02 -2.63
N LYS A 93 -17.98 0.00 -3.49
CA LYS A 93 -18.47 0.14 -4.86
C LYS A 93 -19.94 0.51 -4.95
N LYS A 94 -20.79 -0.09 -4.11
CA LYS A 94 -22.22 0.31 -3.99
C LYS A 94 -22.38 1.79 -3.65
N ASN A 95 -21.40 2.36 -2.94
CA ASN A 95 -21.36 3.78 -2.58
C ASN A 95 -20.53 4.63 -3.55
N ASN A 96 -20.27 4.15 -4.78
CA ASN A 96 -19.54 4.83 -5.84
C ASN A 96 -18.11 5.27 -5.42
N LYS A 97 -17.46 4.50 -4.55
CA LYS A 97 -16.07 4.73 -4.14
C LYS A 97 -15.11 3.90 -4.97
N LYS A 98 -13.99 4.49 -5.38
CA LYS A 98 -12.86 3.81 -5.98
C LYS A 98 -12.00 3.18 -4.88
N THR A 99 -11.55 1.97 -5.12
CA THR A 99 -10.82 1.16 -4.15
C THR A 99 -9.36 1.05 -4.54
N PHE A 100 -8.46 1.48 -3.65
CA PHE A 100 -7.01 1.39 -3.82
C PHE A 100 -6.42 0.51 -2.72
N LEU A 101 -5.53 -0.40 -3.11
CA LEU A 101 -4.87 -1.34 -2.20
C LEU A 101 -3.37 -1.04 -2.13
N GLU A 102 -2.85 -0.94 -0.90
CA GLU A 102 -1.41 -0.96 -0.59
C GLU A 102 -1.08 -2.30 0.07
N THR A 103 -0.33 -3.16 -0.61
CA THR A 103 -0.03 -4.52 -0.12
C THR A 103 1.39 -4.97 -0.43
N SER A 104 1.91 -5.88 0.38
CA SER A 104 3.13 -6.62 0.05
C SER A 104 2.91 -7.69 -1.04
N GLY A 105 1.66 -8.10 -1.26
CA GLY A 105 1.30 -9.17 -2.20
C GLY A 105 1.64 -10.58 -1.74
N ALA A 106 1.95 -10.77 -0.45
CA ALA A 106 2.36 -12.07 0.09
C ALA A 106 1.18 -13.03 0.34
N TYR A 107 -0.05 -12.57 0.20
CA TYR A 107 -1.28 -13.32 0.43
C TYR A 107 -2.17 -13.35 -0.80
N GLU A 108 -3.11 -14.30 -0.84
CA GLU A 108 -4.10 -14.39 -1.92
C GLU A 108 -4.93 -13.12 -1.99
N MET A 109 -5.18 -12.69 -3.22
CA MET A 109 -5.95 -11.48 -3.50
C MET A 109 -7.41 -11.70 -3.13
N SER A 110 -7.97 -10.82 -2.30
CA SER A 110 -9.40 -10.68 -2.04
C SER A 110 -9.84 -9.25 -2.29
N GLY A 111 -11.12 -9.05 -2.57
CA GLY A 111 -11.65 -7.76 -3.00
C GLY A 111 -11.43 -7.47 -4.48
N THR A 112 -12.13 -6.46 -4.98
CA THR A 112 -11.99 -5.96 -6.36
C THR A 112 -11.48 -4.53 -6.31
N TRP A 113 -10.32 -4.29 -6.92
CA TRP A 113 -9.56 -3.06 -6.77
C TRP A 113 -9.48 -2.28 -8.07
N ASP A 114 -9.65 -0.96 -7.99
CA ASP A 114 -9.42 -0.05 -9.11
C ASP A 114 -7.92 0.25 -9.29
N TRP A 115 -7.14 0.14 -8.20
CA TRP A 115 -5.68 0.31 -8.21
C TRP A 115 -5.02 -0.55 -7.16
N ILE A 116 -3.97 -1.27 -7.55
CA ILE A 116 -3.14 -2.09 -6.66
C ILE A 116 -1.71 -1.59 -6.70
N CYS A 117 -1.23 -1.06 -5.58
CA CYS A 117 0.17 -0.79 -5.32
C CYS A 117 0.80 -2.02 -4.66
N LEU A 118 1.63 -2.72 -5.40
CA LEU A 118 2.43 -3.85 -4.93
C LEU A 118 3.77 -3.36 -4.38
N SER A 119 4.00 -3.56 -3.10
CA SER A 119 5.26 -3.22 -2.43
C SER A 119 5.97 -4.48 -1.91
N PRO A 120 6.76 -5.17 -2.74
CA PRO A 120 7.34 -6.49 -2.43
C PRO A 120 8.31 -6.42 -1.25
N LYS A 121 8.33 -7.49 -0.45
CA LYS A 121 9.19 -7.61 0.73
C LYS A 121 10.07 -8.85 0.63
N LYS A 122 11.38 -8.70 0.86
CA LYS A 122 12.36 -9.81 0.78
C LYS A 122 12.04 -10.94 1.76
N ASN A 123 11.55 -10.61 2.96
CA ASN A 123 11.22 -11.60 4.00
C ASN A 123 10.05 -12.51 3.62
N MET A 124 9.12 -12.00 2.82
CA MET A 124 7.92 -12.71 2.37
C MET A 124 7.56 -12.19 0.97
N PRO A 125 8.17 -12.74 -0.09
CA PRO A 125 7.95 -12.28 -1.45
C PRO A 125 6.50 -12.41 -1.90
N PRO A 126 6.05 -11.56 -2.85
CA PRO A 126 4.72 -11.65 -3.41
C PRO A 126 4.43 -13.00 -4.06
N ILE A 127 3.19 -13.43 -4.01
CA ILE A 127 2.71 -14.55 -4.81
C ILE A 127 2.50 -14.13 -6.27
N LYS A 128 2.47 -15.09 -7.18
CA LYS A 128 2.39 -14.85 -8.63
C LYS A 128 1.23 -13.93 -9.03
N ASN A 129 0.05 -14.18 -8.50
CA ASN A 129 -1.16 -13.43 -8.79
C ASN A 129 -1.04 -11.93 -8.43
N ALA A 130 -0.31 -11.58 -7.38
CA ALA A 130 -0.10 -10.19 -6.99
C ALA A 130 0.67 -9.39 -8.06
N TYR A 131 1.65 -10.01 -8.71
CA TYR A 131 2.39 -9.38 -9.82
C TYR A 131 1.50 -9.17 -11.06
N GLU A 132 0.64 -10.16 -11.37
CA GLU A 132 -0.24 -10.11 -12.53
C GLU A 132 -1.31 -9.03 -12.40
N LEU A 133 -1.74 -8.69 -11.19
CA LEU A 133 -2.78 -7.72 -10.90
C LEU A 133 -2.25 -6.31 -10.60
N ALA A 134 -0.97 -6.16 -10.26
CA ALA A 134 -0.38 -4.88 -9.88
C ALA A 134 -0.55 -3.80 -10.97
N ASN A 135 -1.00 -2.62 -10.58
CA ASN A 135 -0.99 -1.41 -11.40
C ASN A 135 0.27 -0.59 -11.13
N GLU A 136 0.83 -0.72 -9.93
CA GLU A 136 2.01 -0.03 -9.45
C GLU A 136 2.91 -1.01 -8.71
N LEU A 137 4.19 -1.00 -9.03
CA LEU A 137 5.26 -1.66 -8.27
C LEU A 137 6.08 -0.60 -7.56
N LYS A 138 6.04 -0.59 -6.22
CA LYS A 138 6.76 0.37 -5.38
C LYS A 138 7.78 -0.37 -4.51
N VAL A 139 9.05 -0.29 -4.89
CA VAL A 139 10.15 -0.95 -4.20
C VAL A 139 10.83 0.00 -3.22
N ILE A 140 10.90 -0.41 -1.95
CA ILE A 140 11.63 0.35 -0.92
C ILE A 140 13.11 0.09 -1.07
N VAL A 141 13.90 1.16 -1.11
CA VAL A 141 15.35 1.13 -1.28
C VAL A 141 16.02 1.60 0.02
N GLN A 142 16.81 0.73 0.63
CA GLN A 142 17.61 1.00 1.82
C GLN A 142 19.09 1.20 1.48
N ASP A 143 19.56 0.49 0.45
CA ASP A 143 20.90 0.54 -0.08
C ASP A 143 20.93 0.08 -1.55
N SER A 144 22.09 0.15 -2.18
CA SER A 144 22.30 -0.15 -3.61
C SER A 144 21.94 -1.60 -4.00
N SER A 145 21.95 -2.55 -3.06
CA SER A 145 21.56 -3.95 -3.35
C SER A 145 20.07 -4.10 -3.65
N ASP A 146 19.26 -3.12 -3.24
CA ASP A 146 17.82 -3.12 -3.49
C ASP A 146 17.46 -2.81 -4.95
N PHE A 147 18.37 -2.22 -5.74
CA PHE A 147 18.14 -2.03 -7.17
C PHE A 147 18.07 -3.36 -7.92
N GLU A 148 18.90 -4.34 -7.56
CA GLU A 148 18.79 -5.68 -8.13
C GLU A 148 17.45 -6.34 -7.75
N TRP A 149 17.03 -6.20 -6.51
CA TRP A 149 15.70 -6.66 -6.06
C TRP A 149 14.58 -5.98 -6.83
N ALA A 150 14.69 -4.69 -7.10
CA ALA A 150 13.73 -3.95 -7.90
C ALA A 150 13.63 -4.51 -9.34
N GLU A 151 14.76 -4.76 -9.99
CA GLU A 151 14.79 -5.34 -11.34
C GLU A 151 14.25 -6.77 -11.39
N GLN A 152 14.50 -7.57 -10.36
CA GLN A 152 13.91 -8.93 -10.27
C GLN A 152 12.39 -8.86 -10.23
N ASN A 153 11.81 -7.96 -9.41
CA ASN A 153 10.37 -7.79 -9.30
C ASN A 153 9.76 -7.15 -10.56
N ARG A 154 10.45 -6.19 -11.19
CA ARG A 154 10.02 -5.58 -12.45
C ARG A 154 9.74 -6.59 -13.55
N ARG A 155 10.54 -7.65 -13.64
CA ARG A 155 10.39 -8.69 -14.66
C ARG A 155 9.12 -9.54 -14.50
N LEU A 156 8.46 -9.45 -13.33
CA LEU A 156 7.30 -10.26 -12.96
C LEU A 156 5.97 -9.51 -13.13
N VAL A 157 6.00 -8.17 -13.16
CA VAL A 157 4.79 -7.36 -13.36
C VAL A 157 4.45 -7.17 -14.84
N LYS A 158 3.22 -6.72 -15.10
CA LYS A 158 2.76 -6.40 -16.45
C LYS A 158 3.57 -5.25 -17.07
N PRO A 159 3.66 -5.18 -18.42
CA PRO A 159 4.40 -4.11 -19.11
C PRO A 159 3.88 -2.70 -18.85
N ASP A 160 2.60 -2.54 -18.53
CA ASP A 160 1.92 -1.27 -18.22
C ASP A 160 1.94 -0.91 -16.72
N CYS A 161 2.52 -1.77 -15.88
CA CYS A 161 2.68 -1.51 -14.47
C CYS A 161 3.62 -0.33 -14.24
N MET A 162 3.17 0.64 -13.42
CA MET A 162 3.98 1.81 -13.07
C MET A 162 5.07 1.43 -12.07
N LEU A 163 6.31 1.87 -12.31
CA LEU A 163 7.48 1.43 -11.54
C LEU A 163 8.01 2.57 -10.67
N PHE A 164 8.09 2.33 -9.36
CA PHE A 164 8.56 3.31 -8.39
C PHE A 164 9.66 2.75 -7.48
N LEU A 165 10.70 3.57 -7.27
CA LEU A 165 11.69 3.38 -6.22
C LEU A 165 11.39 4.39 -5.11
N GLN A 166 11.27 3.92 -3.87
CA GLN A 166 10.99 4.75 -2.72
C GLN A 166 12.11 4.63 -1.70
N PRO A 167 12.77 5.74 -1.30
CA PRO A 167 13.77 5.69 -0.24
C PRO A 167 13.16 5.22 1.07
N GLU A 168 13.83 4.33 1.78
CA GLU A 168 13.51 4.03 3.17
C GLU A 168 13.71 5.30 4.00
N TRP A 169 12.71 5.64 4.84
CA TRP A 169 12.63 6.97 5.46
C TRP A 169 13.82 7.35 6.33
N SER A 170 14.35 6.41 7.12
CA SER A 170 15.48 6.72 8.01
C SER A 170 16.78 6.98 7.24
N LYS A 171 16.87 6.53 6.00
CA LYS A 171 18.03 6.68 5.12
C LYS A 171 17.80 7.66 3.96
N VAL A 172 16.70 8.38 3.96
CA VAL A 172 16.22 9.22 2.85
C VAL A 172 17.32 10.16 2.31
N ASN A 173 18.06 10.83 3.19
CA ASN A 173 19.10 11.78 2.80
C ASN A 173 20.34 11.11 2.16
N ILE A 174 20.56 9.83 2.46
CA ILE A 174 21.71 9.07 1.95
C ILE A 174 21.36 8.41 0.63
N ILE A 175 20.15 7.78 0.55
CA ILE A 175 19.80 6.93 -0.57
C ILE A 175 19.16 7.68 -1.75
N ILE A 176 18.56 8.86 -1.54
CA ILE A 176 17.97 9.65 -2.64
C ILE A 176 18.97 9.94 -3.76
N PRO A 177 20.22 10.40 -3.50
CA PRO A 177 21.17 10.61 -4.58
C PRO A 177 21.44 9.37 -5.44
N GLU A 178 21.53 8.20 -4.82
CA GLU A 178 21.73 6.93 -5.53
C GLU A 178 20.50 6.55 -6.37
N ILE A 179 19.29 6.72 -5.82
CA ILE A 179 18.03 6.50 -6.57
C ILE A 179 17.95 7.43 -7.78
N VAL A 180 18.31 8.71 -7.62
CA VAL A 180 18.28 9.69 -8.72
C VAL A 180 19.23 9.28 -9.84
N GLU A 181 20.48 8.93 -9.53
CA GLU A 181 21.43 8.47 -10.55
C GLU A 181 20.98 7.16 -11.20
N TYR A 182 20.44 6.22 -10.41
CA TYR A 182 19.88 4.99 -10.95
C TYR A 182 18.72 5.23 -11.93
N ILE A 183 17.77 6.10 -11.59
CA ILE A 183 16.64 6.45 -12.46
C ILE A 183 17.11 7.13 -13.74
N LYS A 184 18.11 8.03 -13.68
CA LYS A 184 18.68 8.67 -14.88
C LYS A 184 19.25 7.65 -15.86
N CYS A 185 19.82 6.55 -15.36
CA CYS A 185 20.31 5.45 -16.19
C CYS A 185 19.19 4.45 -16.58
N ASN A 186 18.08 4.42 -15.83
CA ASN A 186 16.96 3.49 -16.00
C ASN A 186 15.62 4.23 -16.02
N PRO A 187 15.28 5.00 -17.07
CA PRO A 187 14.19 5.96 -17.10
C PRO A 187 12.77 5.34 -17.08
N VAL A 188 12.65 4.04 -17.02
CA VAL A 188 11.38 3.33 -16.78
C VAL A 188 10.92 3.45 -15.33
N TRP A 189 11.85 3.69 -14.42
CA TRP A 189 11.59 3.92 -13.01
C TRP A 189 11.28 5.39 -12.72
N ARG A 190 10.47 5.60 -11.70
CA ARG A 190 10.15 6.91 -11.12
C ARG A 190 10.49 6.90 -9.65
N ILE A 191 10.76 8.09 -9.08
CA ILE A 191 10.90 8.21 -7.64
C ILE A 191 9.52 8.36 -6.98
N SER A 192 9.29 7.61 -5.91
CA SER A 192 8.20 7.86 -4.97
C SER A 192 8.80 8.45 -3.70
N LEU A 193 8.30 9.60 -3.26
CA LEU A 193 8.62 10.17 -1.95
C LEU A 193 7.47 9.91 -1.00
N GLN A 194 7.76 9.89 0.31
CA GLN A 194 6.74 9.93 1.35
C GLN A 194 6.34 11.40 1.61
N ALA A 195 5.64 12.00 0.63
CA ALA A 195 5.30 13.43 0.62
C ALA A 195 4.49 13.84 1.85
N HIS A 196 3.64 12.94 2.40
CA HIS A 196 2.88 13.17 3.62
C HIS A 196 3.79 13.52 4.81
N LYS A 197 4.99 12.92 4.90
CA LYS A 197 5.95 13.21 5.99
C LYS A 197 6.52 14.64 5.87
N TYR A 198 6.76 15.11 4.65
CA TYR A 198 7.19 16.50 4.42
C TYR A 198 6.07 17.50 4.66
N MET A 199 4.83 17.15 4.29
CA MET A 199 3.65 17.97 4.54
C MET A 199 3.17 17.94 6.00
N ARG A 200 3.69 17.00 6.82
CA ARG A 200 3.28 16.75 8.22
C ARG A 200 1.78 16.46 8.36
N ILE A 201 1.25 15.67 7.45
CA ILE A 201 -0.13 15.17 7.47
C ILE A 201 -0.14 13.66 7.73
N PRO A 202 -1.29 13.08 8.15
CA PRO A 202 -1.44 11.65 8.35
C PRO A 202 -1.14 10.85 7.08
#